data_fe3688b1b0e1b57bb22087374eead36e
#
_entry.id   fe3688b1b0e1b57bb22087374eead36e
#
_cell.length_a   1.000
_cell.length_b   1.000
_cell.length_c   1.000
_cell.angle_alpha   90.00
_cell.angle_beta   90.00
_cell.angle_gamma   90.00
#
_symmetry.space_group_name_H-M   'P 1'
#
loop_
_entity.id
_entity.type
_entity.pdbx_description
1 polymer ?
#
loop_
_entity_poly.entity_id
_entity_poly.type
_entity_poly.pdbx_seq_one_letter_code
_entity_poly.pdbx_strand_id
1 'polypeptide(L)'
;MKKSVIVLLLTGFIFIACSGKTVNEKVNKNGKENKEMKTIHLSKEDFLKKVVNYEAGMNEWKYLGDKPAIIDFYADWCGPCKAIAPVLEDLAKEYDGQIYIYKVDTEKEQELAAIFDIRSIPTLLFIPMNEDPQIAKGAIPKPQLKEAIDKVLLKK
;
A
#
# COMPACT_ATOMS: atom_id res chain seq x y z
N MET A 1 15.41 -63.03 -36.83
CA MET A 1 16.06 -64.27 -36.38
C MET A 1 16.65 -64.05 -35.00
N LYS A 2 16.42 -65.03 -34.12
CA LYS A 2 17.02 -65.25 -32.78
C LYS A 2 16.58 -64.25 -31.69
N LYS A 3 15.68 -64.62 -30.83
CA LYS A 3 15.63 -65.63 -29.73
C LYS A 3 16.42 -65.18 -28.50
N SER A 4 15.66 -65.10 -27.44
CA SER A 4 15.84 -65.74 -26.11
C SER A 4 16.60 -64.85 -25.08
N VAL A 5 16.34 -64.86 -23.81
CA VAL A 5 15.65 -65.74 -22.84
C VAL A 5 15.49 -64.96 -21.52
N ILE A 6 14.40 -65.16 -20.90
CA ILE A 6 13.99 -65.07 -19.51
C ILE A 6 15.13 -65.25 -18.48
N VAL A 7 15.14 -64.44 -17.42
CA VAL A 7 15.35 -64.92 -16.03
C VAL A 7 14.58 -64.07 -15.03
N LEU A 8 13.71 -64.71 -14.33
CA LEU A 8 12.95 -64.33 -13.13
C LEU A 8 13.92 -64.37 -11.94
N LEU A 9 13.96 -63.33 -11.12
CA LEU A 9 14.33 -63.49 -9.71
C LEU A 9 13.46 -62.62 -8.83
N LEU A 10 12.57 -63.28 -8.10
CA LEU A 10 11.85 -62.78 -6.94
C LEU A 10 12.79 -62.57 -5.78
N THR A 11 12.86 -61.36 -5.22
CA THR A 11 13.26 -61.19 -3.82
C THR A 11 12.33 -60.17 -3.19
N GLY A 12 11.55 -60.68 -2.24
CA GLY A 12 10.64 -59.87 -1.43
C GLY A 12 11.43 -58.94 -0.51
N PHE A 13 10.89 -57.73 -0.38
CA PHE A 13 11.29 -56.83 0.70
C PHE A 13 10.02 -56.39 1.44
N ILE A 14 10.04 -56.72 2.71
CA ILE A 14 9.03 -56.39 3.71
C ILE A 14 9.09 -54.87 3.93
N PHE A 15 7.98 -54.15 3.66
CA PHE A 15 7.85 -52.77 4.04
C PHE A 15 7.16 -52.66 5.40
N ILE A 16 7.94 -52.14 6.34
CA ILE A 16 7.53 -51.65 7.64
C ILE A 16 6.63 -50.44 7.43
N ALA A 17 5.39 -50.50 7.90
CA ALA A 17 4.45 -49.41 7.94
C ALA A 17 4.90 -48.37 8.98
N CYS A 18 5.35 -47.22 8.53
CA CYS A 18 5.47 -46.00 9.36
C CYS A 18 4.23 -45.13 9.09
N SER A 19 3.40 -45.02 10.12
CA SER A 19 2.22 -44.17 10.17
C SER A 19 2.63 -42.71 10.24
N GLY A 20 2.73 -42.03 9.10
CA GLY A 20 2.90 -40.58 9.01
C GLY A 20 1.54 -39.92 8.76
N LYS A 21 1.04 -39.14 9.70
CA LYS A 21 -0.13 -38.28 9.53
C LYS A 21 0.10 -37.29 8.40
N THR A 22 -0.52 -37.52 7.27
CA THR A 22 -0.64 -36.51 6.21
C THR A 22 -1.62 -35.44 6.67
N VAL A 23 -1.10 -34.27 7.00
CA VAL A 23 -1.87 -33.05 7.11
C VAL A 23 -2.31 -32.68 5.70
N ASN A 24 -3.59 -32.88 5.42
CA ASN A 24 -4.22 -32.47 4.19
C ASN A 24 -4.33 -30.93 4.19
N GLU A 25 -3.33 -30.27 3.65
CA GLU A 25 -3.39 -28.85 3.33
C GLU A 25 -4.28 -28.70 2.09
N LYS A 26 -5.58 -28.50 2.34
CA LYS A 26 -6.51 -28.09 1.30
C LYS A 26 -6.12 -26.67 0.88
N VAL A 27 -5.36 -26.55 -0.19
CA VAL A 27 -5.20 -25.29 -0.92
C VAL A 27 -6.57 -24.93 -1.48
N ASN A 28 -7.26 -24.06 -0.76
CA ASN A 28 -8.52 -23.46 -1.22
C ASN A 28 -8.19 -22.42 -2.31
N LYS A 29 -8.22 -22.85 -3.58
CA LYS A 29 -8.14 -21.96 -4.74
C LYS A 29 -9.50 -21.31 -5.01
N ASN A 30 -9.99 -20.49 -4.10
CA ASN A 30 -11.06 -19.52 -4.35
C ASN A 30 -10.85 -18.32 -3.43
N GLY A 31 -9.66 -17.73 -3.49
CA GLY A 31 -9.40 -16.42 -2.94
C GLY A 31 -9.70 -15.36 -4.01
N LYS A 32 -10.94 -14.86 -4.05
CA LYS A 32 -11.15 -13.47 -4.36
C LYS A 32 -10.41 -12.76 -3.21
N GLU A 33 -9.17 -12.38 -3.46
CA GLU A 33 -8.36 -11.61 -2.53
C GLU A 33 -9.13 -10.31 -2.34
N ASN A 34 -9.85 -10.24 -1.22
CA ASN A 34 -10.50 -9.01 -0.78
C ASN A 34 -9.33 -8.10 -0.39
N LYS A 35 -8.77 -7.41 -1.39
CA LYS A 35 -7.69 -6.45 -1.23
C LYS A 35 -8.28 -5.26 -0.48
N GLU A 36 -8.37 -5.45 0.85
CA GLU A 36 -8.79 -4.38 1.75
C GLU A 36 -7.86 -3.20 1.51
N MET A 37 -8.41 -2.11 0.98
CA MET A 37 -7.63 -0.90 0.76
C MET A 37 -7.07 -0.45 2.09
N LYS A 38 -5.76 -0.30 2.11
CA LYS A 38 -4.97 0.20 3.23
C LYS A 38 -4.23 1.44 2.76
N THR A 39 -3.72 2.20 3.72
CA THR A 39 -2.76 3.25 3.38
C THR A 39 -1.53 2.65 2.71
N ILE A 40 -0.95 3.37 1.75
CA ILE A 40 0.15 2.91 0.90
C ILE A 40 1.41 3.69 1.27
N HIS A 41 2.46 3.00 1.71
CA HIS A 41 3.75 3.64 1.92
C HIS A 41 4.39 4.01 0.58
N LEU A 42 4.90 5.24 0.48
CA LEU A 42 5.65 5.71 -0.68
C LEU A 42 7.12 5.94 -0.31
N SER A 43 8.01 5.35 -1.11
CA SER A 43 9.39 5.80 -1.23
C SER A 43 9.48 7.01 -2.18
N LYS A 44 10.66 7.65 -2.21
CA LYS A 44 10.95 8.73 -3.18
C LYS A 44 10.69 8.26 -4.62
N GLU A 45 11.16 7.07 -4.99
CA GLU A 45 10.99 6.51 -6.33
C GLU A 45 9.52 6.29 -6.69
N ASP A 46 8.73 5.83 -5.75
CA ASP A 46 7.28 5.67 -5.92
C ASP A 46 6.57 7.01 -6.04
N PHE A 47 7.00 8.00 -5.25
CA PHE A 47 6.46 9.35 -5.29
C PHE A 47 6.66 10.00 -6.67
N LEU A 48 7.88 9.89 -7.23
CA LEU A 48 8.21 10.40 -8.55
C LEU A 48 7.39 9.75 -9.68
N LYS A 49 6.96 8.51 -9.48
CA LYS A 49 6.16 7.77 -10.48
C LYS A 49 4.65 7.94 -10.31
N LYS A 50 4.18 8.12 -9.08
CA LYS A 50 2.74 8.06 -8.74
C LYS A 50 2.14 9.41 -8.38
N VAL A 51 2.96 10.37 -7.96
CA VAL A 51 2.49 11.68 -7.48
C VAL A 51 2.94 12.79 -8.41
N VAL A 52 4.20 13.13 -8.39
CA VAL A 52 4.78 14.16 -9.27
C VAL A 52 6.27 13.91 -9.48
N ASN A 53 6.71 14.03 -10.73
CA ASN A 53 8.14 13.97 -11.06
C ASN A 53 8.75 15.38 -10.98
N TYR A 54 9.15 15.80 -9.78
CA TYR A 54 9.77 17.09 -9.56
C TYR A 54 11.22 17.18 -10.09
N GLU A 55 11.88 16.06 -10.35
CA GLU A 55 13.23 16.02 -10.95
C GLU A 55 13.22 16.39 -12.44
N ALA A 56 12.08 16.23 -13.11
CA ALA A 56 11.92 16.65 -14.51
C ALA A 56 11.73 18.18 -14.69
N GLY A 57 11.72 18.95 -13.59
CA GLY A 57 11.50 20.38 -13.53
C GLY A 57 10.11 20.73 -12.98
N MET A 58 10.07 21.58 -11.95
CA MET A 58 8.82 22.03 -11.31
C MET A 58 8.40 23.40 -11.82
N ASN A 59 8.13 23.53 -13.12
CA ASN A 59 7.55 24.76 -13.66
C ASN A 59 6.04 24.82 -13.41
N GLU A 60 5.40 23.66 -13.20
CA GLU A 60 3.96 23.52 -13.01
C GLU A 60 3.67 22.22 -12.23
N TRP A 61 2.68 22.26 -11.34
CA TRP A 61 2.21 21.06 -10.66
C TRP A 61 1.48 20.14 -11.64
N LYS A 62 1.99 18.92 -11.82
CA LYS A 62 1.35 17.90 -12.66
C LYS A 62 1.23 16.59 -11.89
N TYR A 63 0.03 16.33 -11.38
CA TYR A 63 -0.28 15.08 -10.71
C TYR A 63 -0.29 13.91 -11.69
N LEU A 64 0.35 12.79 -11.32
CA LEU A 64 0.53 11.60 -12.16
C LEU A 64 -0.46 10.46 -11.83
N GLY A 65 -1.22 10.57 -10.74
CA GLY A 65 -2.19 9.56 -10.32
C GLY A 65 -3.46 9.57 -11.18
N ASP A 66 -4.17 8.45 -11.16
CA ASP A 66 -5.47 8.25 -11.83
C ASP A 66 -6.68 8.53 -10.92
N LYS A 67 -6.44 8.85 -9.65
CA LYS A 67 -7.45 9.22 -8.63
C LYS A 67 -6.89 10.27 -7.70
N PRO A 68 -7.74 11.11 -7.10
CA PRO A 68 -7.29 12.05 -6.07
C PRO A 68 -6.58 11.33 -4.94
N ALA A 69 -5.73 12.03 -4.21
CA ALA A 69 -4.96 11.41 -3.13
C ALA A 69 -4.84 12.29 -1.89
N ILE A 70 -4.57 11.66 -0.76
CA ILE A 70 -4.01 12.27 0.44
C ILE A 70 -2.61 11.70 0.63
N ILE A 71 -1.65 12.54 1.01
CA ILE A 71 -0.33 12.10 1.48
C ILE A 71 -0.17 12.53 2.92
N ASP A 72 0.08 11.56 3.82
CA ASP A 72 0.40 11.76 5.22
C ASP A 72 1.92 11.76 5.40
N PHE A 73 2.50 12.92 5.69
CA PHE A 73 3.89 13.05 6.11
C PHE A 73 3.97 12.82 7.61
N TYR A 74 4.62 11.73 8.02
CA TYR A 74 4.66 11.27 9.41
C TYR A 74 6.06 10.85 9.86
N ALA A 75 6.20 10.52 11.15
CA ALA A 75 7.33 9.76 11.70
C ALA A 75 6.84 8.80 12.78
N ASP A 76 7.57 7.69 12.99
CA ASP A 76 7.18 6.64 13.93
C ASP A 76 7.18 7.10 15.41
N TRP A 77 7.97 8.09 15.77
CA TRP A 77 8.00 8.65 17.14
C TRP A 77 6.93 9.72 17.40
N CYS A 78 6.24 10.19 16.37
CA CYS A 78 5.27 11.29 16.45
C CYS A 78 3.95 10.81 17.08
N GLY A 79 3.63 11.27 18.28
CA GLY A 79 2.39 10.94 18.99
C GLY A 79 1.12 11.30 18.24
N PRO A 80 0.96 12.56 17.76
CA PRO A 80 -0.20 12.96 16.94
C PRO A 80 -0.34 12.16 15.64
N CYS A 81 0.77 11.75 15.02
CA CYS A 81 0.74 10.90 13.82
C CYS A 81 0.16 9.51 14.13
N LYS A 82 0.55 8.92 15.27
CA LYS A 82 -0.02 7.64 15.74
C LYS A 82 -1.52 7.74 16.02
N ALA A 83 -1.99 8.89 16.50
CA ALA A 83 -3.41 9.10 16.77
C ALA A 83 -4.25 9.18 15.49
N ILE A 84 -3.74 9.78 14.41
CA ILE A 84 -4.46 9.90 13.13
C ILE A 84 -4.32 8.66 12.24
N ALA A 85 -3.28 7.84 12.41
CA ALA A 85 -3.02 6.68 11.55
C ALA A 85 -4.22 5.72 11.43
N PRO A 86 -4.88 5.26 12.52
CA PRO A 86 -6.06 4.40 12.39
C PRO A 86 -7.23 5.09 11.68
N VAL A 87 -7.36 6.41 11.82
CA VAL A 87 -8.39 7.19 11.11
C VAL A 87 -8.14 7.17 9.60
N LEU A 88 -6.89 7.32 9.17
CA LEU A 88 -6.52 7.26 7.75
C LEU A 88 -6.72 5.86 7.18
N GLU A 89 -6.42 4.80 7.95
CA GLU A 89 -6.73 3.42 7.54
C GLU A 89 -8.23 3.19 7.36
N ASP A 90 -9.06 3.70 8.27
CA ASP A 90 -10.52 3.61 8.14
C ASP A 90 -11.03 4.38 6.91
N LEU A 91 -10.49 5.58 6.66
CA LEU A 91 -10.85 6.38 5.49
C LEU A 91 -10.39 5.72 4.19
N ALA A 92 -9.22 5.06 4.18
CA ALA A 92 -8.77 4.29 3.02
C ALA A 92 -9.75 3.18 2.63
N LYS A 93 -10.37 2.52 3.63
CA LYS A 93 -11.44 1.53 3.40
C LYS A 93 -12.74 2.16 2.97
N GLU A 94 -13.15 3.26 3.65
CA GLU A 94 -14.42 3.95 3.39
C GLU A 94 -14.48 4.56 1.98
N TYR A 95 -13.34 5.08 1.49
CA TYR A 95 -13.21 5.68 0.17
C TYR A 95 -12.49 4.77 -0.84
N ASP A 96 -12.52 3.45 -0.62
CA ASP A 96 -11.92 2.47 -1.53
C ASP A 96 -12.38 2.70 -2.98
N GLY A 97 -11.43 2.67 -3.90
CA GLY A 97 -11.67 2.90 -5.32
C GLY A 97 -11.89 4.37 -5.70
N GLN A 98 -12.09 5.30 -4.77
CA GLN A 98 -12.35 6.72 -5.03
C GLN A 98 -11.10 7.59 -4.87
N ILE A 99 -10.28 7.33 -3.87
CA ILE A 99 -9.04 8.08 -3.60
C ILE A 99 -7.90 7.13 -3.23
N TYR A 100 -6.67 7.65 -3.23
CA TYR A 100 -5.53 7.00 -2.58
C TYR A 100 -5.21 7.71 -1.26
N ILE A 101 -4.76 6.94 -0.26
CA ILE A 101 -4.15 7.49 0.95
C ILE A 101 -2.73 6.94 1.04
N TYR A 102 -1.77 7.82 0.83
CA TYR A 102 -0.35 7.54 0.86
C TYR A 102 0.26 7.97 2.18
N LYS A 103 1.38 7.34 2.55
CA LYS A 103 2.17 7.67 3.74
C LYS A 103 3.64 7.84 3.36
N VAL A 104 4.23 8.93 3.80
CA VAL A 104 5.65 9.25 3.62
C VAL A 104 6.32 9.39 4.98
N ASP A 105 7.25 8.50 5.29
CA ASP A 105 8.06 8.56 6.50
C ASP A 105 9.14 9.62 6.33
N THR A 106 9.02 10.75 7.02
CA THR A 106 9.92 11.90 6.88
C THR A 106 11.34 11.63 7.35
N GLU A 107 11.58 10.58 8.13
CA GLU A 107 12.93 10.20 8.55
C GLU A 107 13.64 9.36 7.48
N LYS A 108 12.89 8.57 6.72
CA LYS A 108 13.42 7.79 5.59
C LYS A 108 13.50 8.63 4.32
N GLU A 109 12.50 9.48 4.09
CA GLU A 109 12.31 10.26 2.88
C GLU A 109 12.59 11.77 3.15
N GLN A 110 13.75 12.07 3.72
CA GLN A 110 14.14 13.43 4.14
C GLN A 110 14.15 14.42 2.97
N GLU A 111 14.54 13.98 1.79
CA GLU A 111 14.52 14.81 0.58
C GLU A 111 13.10 15.24 0.20
N LEU A 112 12.13 14.31 0.24
CA LEU A 112 10.72 14.64 0.02
C LEU A 112 10.22 15.64 1.06
N ALA A 113 10.53 15.42 2.33
CA ALA A 113 10.15 16.33 3.41
C ALA A 113 10.71 17.73 3.17
N ALA A 114 11.96 17.86 2.69
CA ALA A 114 12.60 19.13 2.39
C ALA A 114 11.98 19.83 1.17
N ILE A 115 11.73 19.10 0.08
CA ILE A 115 11.14 19.65 -1.16
C ILE A 115 9.72 20.20 -0.91
N PHE A 116 8.93 19.51 -0.07
CA PHE A 116 7.58 19.94 0.29
C PHE A 116 7.53 20.88 1.51
N ASP A 117 8.68 21.38 1.97
CA ASP A 117 8.81 22.27 3.14
C ASP A 117 8.05 21.75 4.38
N ILE A 118 8.15 20.44 4.65
CA ILE A 118 7.49 19.79 5.78
C ILE A 118 8.24 20.17 7.07
N ARG A 119 7.69 21.12 7.83
CA ARG A 119 8.28 21.64 9.09
C ARG A 119 7.61 21.11 10.34
N SER A 120 6.49 20.43 10.20
CA SER A 120 5.74 19.83 11.30
C SER A 120 5.04 18.58 10.83
N ILE A 121 4.83 17.62 11.73
CA ILE A 121 4.12 16.36 11.45
C ILE A 121 3.05 16.11 12.51
N PRO A 122 1.91 15.48 12.12
CA PRO A 122 1.58 15.11 10.76
C PRO A 122 1.26 16.35 9.89
N THR A 123 1.60 16.25 8.62
CA THR A 123 1.14 17.19 7.58
C THR A 123 0.48 16.38 6.49
N LEU A 124 -0.75 16.77 6.15
CA LEU A 124 -1.54 16.13 5.11
C LEU A 124 -1.56 16.98 3.85
N LEU A 125 -1.22 16.39 2.72
CA LEU A 125 -1.31 16.98 1.40
C LEU A 125 -2.52 16.39 0.67
N PHE A 126 -3.54 17.20 0.39
CA PHE A 126 -4.71 16.81 -0.38
C PHE A 126 -4.47 17.15 -1.85
N ILE A 127 -4.52 16.16 -2.71
CA ILE A 127 -4.20 16.26 -4.14
C ILE A 127 -5.45 15.98 -4.96
N PRO A 128 -6.19 17.02 -5.39
CA PRO A 128 -7.26 16.87 -6.37
C PRO A 128 -6.70 16.55 -7.76
N MET A 129 -7.53 16.05 -8.68
CA MET A 129 -7.07 15.62 -10.01
C MET A 129 -6.58 16.77 -10.91
N ASN A 130 -7.20 17.94 -10.83
CA ASN A 130 -6.99 19.02 -11.81
C ASN A 130 -6.76 20.39 -11.15
N GLU A 131 -6.34 20.39 -9.90
CA GLU A 131 -6.09 21.63 -9.14
C GLU A 131 -4.78 21.46 -8.33
N ASP A 132 -4.26 22.58 -7.84
CA ASP A 132 -3.10 22.57 -6.98
C ASP A 132 -3.40 21.86 -5.64
N PRO A 133 -2.41 21.19 -5.07
CA PRO A 133 -2.56 20.50 -3.80
C PRO A 133 -2.79 21.48 -2.64
N GLN A 134 -3.57 21.04 -1.66
CA GLN A 134 -3.84 21.79 -0.44
C GLN A 134 -3.18 21.12 0.76
N ILE A 135 -2.59 21.94 1.64
CA ILE A 135 -1.88 21.46 2.83
C ILE A 135 -2.73 21.71 4.08
N ALA A 136 -2.81 20.68 4.93
CA ALA A 136 -3.33 20.79 6.27
C ALA A 136 -2.34 20.24 7.30
N LYS A 137 -2.15 20.94 8.43
CA LYS A 137 -1.16 20.58 9.45
C LYS A 137 -1.82 20.08 10.72
N GLY A 138 -1.22 19.08 11.35
CA GLY A 138 -1.66 18.49 12.60
C GLY A 138 -2.65 17.33 12.43
N ALA A 139 -2.99 16.68 13.56
CA ALA A 139 -3.94 15.57 13.59
C ALA A 139 -5.38 16.10 13.46
N ILE A 140 -5.98 15.91 12.31
CA ILE A 140 -7.32 16.38 11.97
C ILE A 140 -8.36 15.30 12.35
N PRO A 141 -9.46 15.65 13.04
CA PRO A 141 -10.53 14.71 13.36
C PRO A 141 -11.20 14.11 12.12
N LYS A 142 -11.62 12.83 12.21
CA LYS A 142 -12.25 12.08 11.09
C LYS A 142 -13.38 12.84 10.38
N PRO A 143 -14.34 13.52 11.07
CA PRO A 143 -15.40 14.27 10.38
C PRO A 143 -14.86 15.38 9.48
N GLN A 144 -13.82 16.12 9.92
CA GLN A 144 -13.20 17.18 9.12
C GLN A 144 -12.40 16.62 7.94
N LEU A 145 -11.74 15.46 8.12
CA LEU A 145 -11.08 14.75 7.03
C LEU A 145 -12.07 14.30 5.96
N LYS A 146 -13.22 13.77 6.37
CA LYS A 146 -14.30 13.40 5.43
C LYS A 146 -14.81 14.61 4.66
N GLU A 147 -15.08 15.71 5.35
CA GLU A 147 -15.50 16.95 4.70
C GLU A 147 -14.46 17.44 3.69
N ALA A 148 -13.17 17.40 4.04
CA ALA A 148 -12.10 17.77 3.13
C ALA A 148 -11.98 16.82 1.93
N ILE A 149 -12.12 15.51 2.13
CA ILE A 149 -12.15 14.53 1.04
C ILE A 149 -13.31 14.84 0.09
N ASP A 150 -14.51 14.98 0.62
CA ASP A 150 -15.71 15.20 -0.20
C ASP A 150 -15.64 16.52 -0.96
N LYS A 151 -15.25 17.62 -0.30
CA LYS A 151 -15.23 18.97 -0.92
C LYS A 151 -14.01 19.20 -1.81
N VAL A 152 -12.80 18.81 -1.36
CA VAL A 152 -11.55 19.13 -2.05
C VAL A 152 -11.22 18.08 -3.12
N LEU A 153 -11.34 16.80 -2.76
CA LEU A 153 -10.90 15.72 -3.64
C LEU A 153 -11.99 15.21 -4.58
N LEU A 154 -13.22 15.05 -4.08
CA LEU A 154 -14.33 14.43 -4.81
C LEU A 154 -15.34 15.43 -5.37
N LYS A 155 -15.29 16.71 -4.95
CA LYS A 155 -16.18 17.79 -5.42
C LYS A 155 -17.68 17.46 -5.20
N LYS A 156 -17.99 16.84 -4.06
CA LYS A 156 -19.37 16.47 -3.67
C LYS A 156 -20.02 17.52 -2.77
#